data_9a775f4d51ad2e8244586dabb3c34b97
#
_entry.id   9a775f4d51ad2e8244586dabb3c34b97
#
_cell.length_a   1.000
_cell.length_b   1.000
_cell.length_c   1.000
_cell.angle_alpha   90.00
_cell.angle_beta   90.00
_cell.angle_gamma   90.00
#
_symmetry.space_group_name_H-M   'P 1'
#
loop_
_entity.id
_entity.type
_entity.pdbx_description
1 polymer ?
#
loop_
_entity_poly.entity_id
_entity_poly.type
_entity_poly.pdbx_seq_one_letter_code
_entity_poly.pdbx_strand_id
1 'polypeptide(L)'
;PAKERIRRMRVCFQYADDTFLYVLPVDTVADEPLRVRYNVSQVNEEFAETCKLLWRHAQVNLLDVAVDEAGILTPSFIILEPDYLLDISSLAECFKDYGHHPANYLLARLQSPDNTRPLLLGNIANLFLDEWIYAKEEPDYLTCMKKAFRTYSIDLAACADLLDKEKEKEFFADCKRHFDHIRQTVTETFRAPGYELDKTDAVLEPTYICEALGLQGRLDYMQRDMSSFIEMKSGKADEYSIRGKVEPKENNKVQMLLYQAVLEYSMGMDHRKVKAYLLYTRYPLLYPARPSWAMVRRVMDVRNRIVANEYGMQLRNSPHYTAERLKDIHPDTLNERHLNNTLWKRYLYPAIDAVMQRLRALTPLEQCYFYTLYNFITKELRSEERRVGKE
;
A
#
# COMPACT_ATOMS: atom_id res chain seq x y z
N PRO A 1 5.67 -35.33 0.29
CA PRO A 1 6.49 -34.46 1.13
C PRO A 1 7.44 -33.65 0.25
N ALA A 2 7.72 -32.38 0.66
CA ALA A 2 8.70 -31.56 -0.04
C ALA A 2 10.10 -32.12 0.24
N LYS A 3 10.91 -32.33 -0.82
CA LYS A 3 12.29 -32.79 -0.73
C LYS A 3 13.24 -31.65 -0.34
N GLU A 4 12.91 -30.45 -0.80
CA GLU A 4 13.70 -29.24 -0.62
C GLU A 4 12.80 -28.03 -0.49
N ARG A 5 13.29 -26.96 0.16
CA ARG A 5 12.63 -25.64 0.22
C ARG A 5 13.60 -24.56 -0.22
N ILE A 6 13.18 -23.74 -1.16
CA ILE A 6 13.93 -22.60 -1.69
C ILE A 6 13.23 -21.32 -1.26
N ARG A 7 13.95 -20.44 -0.55
CA ARG A 7 13.40 -19.20 -0.02
C ARG A 7 12.98 -18.23 -1.13
N ARG A 8 13.81 -18.08 -2.16
CA ARG A 8 13.58 -17.22 -3.33
C ARG A 8 14.25 -17.79 -4.56
N MET A 9 13.53 -17.80 -5.67
CA MET A 9 14.02 -18.13 -6.99
C MET A 9 13.51 -17.10 -8.00
N ARG A 10 14.40 -16.48 -8.76
CA ARG A 10 14.01 -15.62 -9.88
C ARG A 10 13.97 -16.43 -11.16
N VAL A 11 12.87 -16.29 -11.88
CA VAL A 11 12.62 -17.05 -13.11
C VAL A 11 12.06 -16.16 -14.21
N CYS A 12 12.23 -16.62 -15.44
CA CYS A 12 11.70 -16.03 -16.65
C CYS A 12 10.57 -16.90 -17.17
N PHE A 13 9.35 -16.37 -17.23
CA PHE A 13 8.18 -17.11 -17.70
C PHE A 13 8.26 -17.38 -19.21
N GLN A 14 7.92 -18.60 -19.62
CA GLN A 14 7.93 -19.02 -21.02
C GLN A 14 6.51 -19.22 -21.56
N TYR A 15 5.75 -20.10 -20.97
CA TYR A 15 4.35 -20.42 -21.30
C TYR A 15 3.66 -21.13 -20.14
N ALA A 16 2.36 -21.34 -20.26
CA ALA A 16 1.58 -22.09 -19.27
C ALA A 16 0.64 -23.08 -19.98
N ASP A 17 0.30 -24.15 -19.28
CA ASP A 17 -0.84 -25.01 -19.58
C ASP A 17 -1.87 -24.93 -18.43
N ASP A 18 -2.86 -25.81 -18.44
CA ASP A 18 -3.94 -25.82 -17.43
C ASP A 18 -3.44 -26.21 -16.01
N THR A 19 -2.22 -26.72 -15.88
CA THR A 19 -1.70 -27.28 -14.64
C THR A 19 -0.43 -26.58 -14.17
N PHE A 20 0.45 -26.18 -15.10
CA PHE A 20 1.78 -25.68 -14.80
C PHE A 20 2.11 -24.38 -15.52
N LEU A 21 2.90 -23.55 -14.85
CA LEU A 21 3.72 -22.54 -15.51
C LEU A 21 5.06 -23.15 -15.86
N TYR A 22 5.58 -22.84 -17.03
CA TYR A 22 6.89 -23.26 -17.50
C TYR A 22 7.84 -22.07 -17.48
N VAL A 23 8.94 -22.21 -16.74
CA VAL A 23 9.84 -21.09 -16.42
C VAL A 23 11.30 -21.50 -16.58
N LEU A 24 12.16 -20.54 -16.91
CA LEU A 24 13.60 -20.71 -16.89
C LEU A 24 14.19 -19.94 -15.70
N PRO A 25 15.07 -20.54 -14.88
CA PRO A 25 15.78 -19.81 -13.85
C PRO A 25 16.68 -18.73 -14.48
N VAL A 26 16.79 -17.56 -13.83
CA VAL A 26 17.60 -16.46 -14.34
C VAL A 26 19.08 -16.62 -14.00
N ASP A 27 19.38 -17.21 -12.84
CA ASP A 27 20.73 -17.30 -12.29
C ASP A 27 21.51 -18.57 -12.74
N THR A 28 20.84 -19.49 -13.42
CA THR A 28 21.44 -20.76 -13.87
C THR A 28 21.02 -21.08 -15.30
N VAL A 29 21.92 -21.70 -16.05
CA VAL A 29 21.57 -22.18 -17.39
C VAL A 29 20.79 -23.49 -17.23
N ALA A 30 19.56 -23.50 -17.73
CA ALA A 30 18.73 -24.69 -17.81
C ALA A 30 18.37 -24.96 -19.28
N ASP A 31 18.58 -26.21 -19.73
CA ASP A 31 18.25 -26.60 -21.11
C ASP A 31 16.73 -26.76 -21.32
N GLU A 32 16.00 -27.12 -20.25
CA GLU A 32 14.56 -27.31 -20.29
C GLU A 32 13.85 -26.45 -19.23
N PRO A 33 12.62 -25.94 -19.51
CA PRO A 33 11.84 -25.18 -18.55
C PRO A 33 11.44 -26.02 -17.33
N LEU A 34 11.55 -25.41 -16.15
CA LEU A 34 11.04 -25.96 -14.89
C LEU A 34 9.53 -25.83 -14.84
N ARG A 35 8.87 -26.82 -14.21
CA ARG A 35 7.43 -26.80 -13.99
C ARG A 35 7.08 -26.19 -12.65
N VAL A 36 6.20 -25.18 -12.65
CA VAL A 36 5.72 -24.52 -11.45
C VAL A 36 4.22 -24.77 -11.31
N ARG A 37 3.83 -25.39 -10.21
CA ARG A 37 2.44 -25.66 -9.88
C ARG A 37 1.79 -24.39 -9.33
N TYR A 38 0.71 -23.95 -9.91
CA TYR A 38 -0.08 -22.78 -9.50
C TYR A 38 -1.51 -23.16 -9.21
N ASN A 39 -2.31 -22.24 -8.67
CA ASN A 39 -3.71 -22.44 -8.29
C ASN A 39 -3.91 -23.63 -7.31
N VAL A 40 -2.94 -23.81 -6.41
CA VAL A 40 -2.99 -24.84 -5.36
C VAL A 40 -3.71 -24.27 -4.14
N SER A 41 -4.81 -24.94 -3.75
CA SER A 41 -5.64 -24.52 -2.62
C SER A 41 -4.82 -24.35 -1.34
N GLN A 42 -5.06 -23.26 -0.62
CA GLN A 42 -4.39 -22.84 0.62
C GLN A 42 -2.86 -22.56 0.48
N VAL A 43 -2.32 -22.65 -0.73
CA VAL A 43 -0.89 -22.39 -0.98
C VAL A 43 -0.69 -21.15 -1.84
N ASN A 44 -1.27 -21.14 -3.05
CA ASN A 44 -1.08 -20.05 -4.01
C ASN A 44 -2.29 -19.82 -4.93
N GLU A 45 -3.47 -20.28 -4.53
CA GLU A 45 -4.70 -20.10 -5.29
C GLU A 45 -5.07 -18.62 -5.52
N GLU A 46 -4.61 -17.74 -4.65
CA GLU A 46 -4.85 -16.30 -4.77
C GLU A 46 -4.20 -15.70 -6.04
N PHE A 47 -3.17 -16.34 -6.60
CA PHE A 47 -2.47 -15.87 -7.79
C PHE A 47 -3.04 -16.39 -9.12
N ALA A 48 -4.22 -17.00 -9.12
CA ALA A 48 -4.85 -17.51 -10.34
C ALA A 48 -5.01 -16.44 -11.42
N GLU A 49 -5.41 -15.21 -11.04
CA GLU A 49 -5.54 -14.08 -11.97
C GLU A 49 -4.17 -13.56 -12.43
N THR A 50 -3.18 -13.47 -11.54
CA THR A 50 -1.79 -13.15 -11.91
C THR A 50 -1.29 -14.09 -13.01
N CYS A 51 -1.51 -15.39 -12.87
CA CYS A 51 -0.98 -16.39 -13.80
C CYS A 51 -1.56 -16.25 -15.22
N LYS A 52 -2.82 -15.80 -15.35
CA LYS A 52 -3.46 -15.51 -16.63
C LYS A 52 -2.89 -14.27 -17.33
N LEU A 53 -2.26 -13.37 -16.59
CA LEU A 53 -1.73 -12.10 -17.09
C LEU A 53 -0.25 -12.16 -17.46
N LEU A 54 0.44 -13.29 -17.21
CA LEU A 54 1.86 -13.44 -17.52
C LEU A 54 2.08 -13.39 -19.05
N TRP A 55 3.11 -12.67 -19.46
CA TRP A 55 3.55 -12.63 -20.85
C TRP A 55 4.90 -13.30 -21.02
N ARG A 56 5.19 -13.78 -22.19
CA ARG A 56 6.46 -14.46 -22.48
C ARG A 56 7.66 -13.58 -22.13
N HIS A 57 8.62 -14.14 -21.39
CA HIS A 57 9.80 -13.48 -20.83
C HIS A 57 9.54 -12.53 -19.67
N ALA A 58 8.33 -12.49 -19.10
CA ALA A 58 8.09 -11.79 -17.85
C ALA A 58 9.01 -12.32 -16.74
N GLN A 59 9.58 -11.41 -15.97
CA GLN A 59 10.39 -11.77 -14.81
C GLN A 59 9.46 -12.05 -13.62
N VAL A 60 9.73 -13.14 -12.91
CA VAL A 60 8.92 -13.57 -11.78
C VAL A 60 9.80 -13.98 -10.62
N ASN A 61 9.51 -13.51 -9.42
CA ASN A 61 10.04 -14.13 -8.20
C ASN A 61 9.06 -15.18 -7.69
N LEU A 62 9.59 -16.38 -7.45
CA LEU A 62 8.92 -17.43 -6.71
C LEU A 62 9.47 -17.43 -5.29
N LEU A 63 8.60 -17.34 -4.27
CA LEU A 63 9.02 -17.29 -2.87
C LEU A 63 8.46 -18.49 -2.09
N ASP A 64 9.26 -18.95 -1.13
CA ASP A 64 8.95 -20.10 -0.27
C ASP A 64 8.51 -21.32 -1.08
N VAL A 65 9.38 -21.71 -1.99
CA VAL A 65 9.12 -22.75 -2.99
C VAL A 65 9.37 -24.13 -2.39
N ALA A 66 8.35 -24.97 -2.40
CA ALA A 66 8.51 -26.39 -2.13
C ALA A 66 8.85 -27.14 -3.42
N VAL A 67 9.86 -27.99 -3.39
CA VAL A 67 10.28 -28.84 -4.53
C VAL A 67 9.91 -30.29 -4.20
N ASP A 68 9.15 -30.95 -5.09
CA ASP A 68 8.80 -32.36 -4.91
C ASP A 68 9.87 -33.30 -5.51
N GLU A 69 9.66 -34.61 -5.39
CA GLU A 69 10.59 -35.64 -5.89
C GLU A 69 10.74 -35.63 -7.42
N ALA A 70 9.74 -35.11 -8.13
CA ALA A 70 9.74 -34.95 -9.59
C ALA A 70 10.36 -33.61 -10.05
N GLY A 71 10.90 -32.80 -9.11
CA GLY A 71 11.47 -31.49 -9.39
C GLY A 71 10.42 -30.42 -9.70
N ILE A 72 9.13 -30.65 -9.38
CA ILE A 72 8.07 -29.67 -9.58
C ILE A 72 8.10 -28.65 -8.45
N LEU A 73 8.09 -27.38 -8.82
CA LEU A 73 8.12 -26.23 -7.92
C LEU A 73 6.69 -25.87 -7.49
N THR A 74 6.48 -25.64 -6.19
CA THR A 74 5.20 -25.13 -5.65
C THR A 74 5.51 -23.92 -4.77
N PRO A 75 5.47 -22.70 -5.31
CA PRO A 75 5.73 -21.48 -4.55
C PRO A 75 4.53 -21.08 -3.68
N SER A 76 4.79 -20.40 -2.58
CA SER A 76 3.76 -19.72 -1.78
C SER A 76 3.43 -18.35 -2.34
N PHE A 77 4.37 -17.69 -3.00
CA PHE A 77 4.19 -16.39 -3.66
C PHE A 77 4.72 -16.42 -5.09
N ILE A 78 3.98 -15.74 -5.96
CA ILE A 78 4.31 -15.52 -7.37
C ILE A 78 4.31 -14.01 -7.58
N ILE A 79 5.47 -13.39 -7.74
CA ILE A 79 5.63 -11.94 -7.83
C ILE A 79 6.07 -11.56 -9.24
N LEU A 80 5.16 -10.93 -9.98
CA LEU A 80 5.39 -10.47 -11.36
C LEU A 80 6.25 -9.21 -11.38
N GLU A 81 7.29 -9.21 -12.23
CA GLU A 81 8.19 -8.05 -12.41
C GLU A 81 8.58 -7.41 -11.08
N PRO A 82 9.33 -8.12 -10.23
CA PRO A 82 9.61 -7.66 -8.87
C PRO A 82 10.49 -6.40 -8.80
N ASP A 83 11.15 -6.04 -9.89
CA ASP A 83 11.92 -4.79 -9.98
C ASP A 83 11.01 -3.56 -10.15
N TYR A 84 9.73 -3.76 -10.41
CA TYR A 84 8.72 -2.71 -10.37
C TYR A 84 8.25 -2.53 -8.92
N LEU A 85 8.82 -1.54 -8.23
CA LEU A 85 8.50 -1.27 -6.84
C LEU A 85 7.19 -0.48 -6.74
N LEU A 86 6.18 -1.06 -6.08
CA LEU A 86 4.98 -0.33 -5.70
C LEU A 86 5.10 0.20 -4.28
N ASP A 87 4.62 1.42 -4.08
CA ASP A 87 4.47 2.00 -2.75
C ASP A 87 3.41 1.24 -1.95
N ILE A 88 3.76 0.89 -0.71
CA ILE A 88 2.90 0.11 0.19
C ILE A 88 1.58 0.84 0.48
N SER A 89 1.63 2.14 0.72
CA SER A 89 0.43 2.93 1.02
C SER A 89 -0.50 3.00 -0.20
N SER A 90 0.06 3.21 -1.39
CA SER A 90 -0.70 3.23 -2.65
C SER A 90 -1.35 1.88 -2.96
N LEU A 91 -0.65 0.77 -2.70
CA LEU A 91 -1.20 -0.56 -2.86
C LEU A 91 -2.31 -0.83 -1.83
N ALA A 92 -2.11 -0.48 -0.57
CA ALA A 92 -3.11 -0.64 0.47
C ALA A 92 -4.40 0.15 0.17
N GLU A 93 -4.29 1.33 -0.45
CA GLU A 93 -5.44 2.14 -0.87
C GLU A 93 -6.31 1.48 -1.96
N CYS A 94 -5.86 0.40 -2.60
CA CYS A 94 -6.70 -0.41 -3.49
C CYS A 94 -7.72 -1.28 -2.75
N PHE A 95 -7.57 -1.44 -1.42
CA PHE A 95 -8.43 -2.24 -0.56
C PHE A 95 -9.52 -1.36 0.07
N LYS A 96 -10.57 -1.13 -0.70
CA LYS A 96 -11.71 -0.31 -0.32
C LYS A 96 -12.84 -1.16 0.25
N ASP A 97 -13.73 -0.53 1.00
CA ASP A 97 -14.93 -1.22 1.54
C ASP A 97 -15.81 -1.84 0.44
N TYR A 98 -15.74 -1.29 -0.78
CA TYR A 98 -16.52 -1.75 -1.93
C TYR A 98 -15.82 -2.81 -2.80
N GLY A 99 -14.51 -3.04 -2.61
CA GLY A 99 -13.79 -4.04 -3.39
C GLY A 99 -12.26 -3.85 -3.34
N HIS A 100 -11.54 -4.86 -3.86
CA HIS A 100 -10.08 -4.93 -3.89
C HIS A 100 -9.54 -4.82 -5.32
N HIS A 101 -10.05 -3.89 -6.08
CA HIS A 101 -9.81 -3.82 -7.51
C HIS A 101 -8.52 -3.03 -7.85
N PRO A 102 -7.62 -3.55 -8.74
CA PRO A 102 -6.38 -2.88 -9.12
C PRO A 102 -6.58 -1.53 -9.81
N ALA A 103 -7.74 -1.29 -10.44
CA ALA A 103 -8.05 -0.01 -11.06
C ALA A 103 -8.18 1.15 -10.05
N ASN A 104 -8.35 0.87 -8.75
CA ASN A 104 -8.28 1.90 -7.73
C ASN A 104 -6.91 2.59 -7.69
N TYR A 105 -5.84 1.90 -8.08
CA TYR A 105 -4.51 2.48 -8.23
C TYR A 105 -4.45 3.53 -9.34
N LEU A 106 -5.05 3.24 -10.51
CA LEU A 106 -5.14 4.19 -11.62
C LEU A 106 -6.07 5.35 -11.28
N LEU A 107 -7.21 5.07 -10.64
CA LEU A 107 -8.17 6.09 -10.23
C LEU A 107 -7.56 7.10 -9.26
N ALA A 108 -6.75 6.65 -8.31
CA ALA A 108 -6.05 7.52 -7.36
C ALA A 108 -5.09 8.50 -8.07
N ARG A 109 -4.43 8.08 -9.14
CA ARG A 109 -3.54 8.95 -9.94
C ARG A 109 -4.30 10.02 -10.75
N LEU A 110 -5.56 9.80 -11.04
CA LEU A 110 -6.41 10.73 -11.79
C LEU A 110 -7.12 11.74 -10.87
N GLN A 111 -7.03 11.55 -9.57
CA GLN A 111 -7.56 12.49 -8.57
C GLN A 111 -6.52 13.57 -8.30
N SER A 112 -6.98 14.82 -8.24
CA SER A 112 -6.13 15.94 -7.86
C SER A 112 -5.73 15.81 -6.39
N PRO A 113 -4.46 15.95 -6.01
CA PRO A 113 -4.08 16.06 -4.61
C PRO A 113 -4.52 17.43 -4.09
N ASP A 114 -5.72 17.51 -3.56
CA ASP A 114 -6.21 18.72 -2.92
C ASP A 114 -5.49 18.90 -1.56
N ASN A 115 -5.10 20.13 -1.27
CA ASN A 115 -4.54 20.50 0.02
C ASN A 115 -5.69 20.59 1.04
N THR A 116 -6.09 19.42 1.56
CA THR A 116 -7.27 19.30 2.42
C THR A 116 -6.93 19.39 3.89
N ARG A 117 -7.89 19.84 4.70
CA ARG A 117 -7.79 19.85 6.17
C ARG A 117 -7.37 18.49 6.75
N PRO A 118 -7.90 17.32 6.31
CA PRO A 118 -7.43 16.03 6.79
C PRO A 118 -5.96 15.73 6.50
N LEU A 119 -5.45 16.12 5.32
CA LEU A 119 -4.04 15.92 4.96
C LEU A 119 -3.12 16.76 5.85
N LEU A 120 -3.44 18.03 6.04
CA LEU A 120 -2.70 18.92 6.94
C LEU A 120 -2.69 18.41 8.38
N LEU A 121 -3.83 17.94 8.86
CA LEU A 121 -3.97 17.35 10.20
C LEU A 121 -3.06 16.12 10.34
N GLY A 122 -2.96 15.29 9.29
CA GLY A 122 -2.05 14.14 9.23
C GLY A 122 -0.59 14.55 9.36
N ASN A 123 -0.17 15.54 8.57
CA ASN A 123 1.20 16.05 8.60
C ASN A 123 1.57 16.66 9.95
N ILE A 124 0.65 17.42 10.56
CA ILE A 124 0.86 18.01 11.88
C ILE A 124 0.89 16.93 12.98
N ALA A 125 0.06 15.90 12.88
CA ALA A 125 0.09 14.78 13.82
C ALA A 125 1.40 14.00 13.74
N ASN A 126 1.98 13.79 12.54
CA ASN A 126 3.30 13.21 12.37
C ASN A 126 4.39 14.05 13.06
N LEU A 127 4.36 15.37 12.86
CA LEU A 127 5.28 16.29 13.54
C LEU A 127 5.14 16.18 15.07
N PHE A 128 3.94 16.06 15.61
CA PHE A 128 3.74 15.87 17.04
C PHE A 128 4.32 14.55 17.55
N LEU A 129 4.18 13.47 16.77
CA LEU A 129 4.79 12.18 17.12
C LEU A 129 6.31 12.31 17.17
N ASP A 130 6.92 12.94 16.17
CA ASP A 130 8.37 13.18 16.12
C ASP A 130 8.86 13.95 17.34
N GLU A 131 8.15 15.04 17.70
CA GLU A 131 8.48 15.84 18.88
C GLU A 131 8.40 15.02 20.16
N TRP A 132 7.36 14.19 20.33
CA TRP A 132 7.22 13.34 21.52
C TRP A 132 8.26 12.23 21.62
N ILE A 133 8.68 11.66 20.50
CA ILE A 133 9.66 10.57 20.47
C ILE A 133 11.07 11.11 20.74
N TYR A 134 11.47 12.21 20.07
CA TYR A 134 12.83 12.73 20.17
C TYR A 134 13.07 13.67 21.35
N ALA A 135 12.04 14.22 21.97
CA ALA A 135 12.19 15.16 23.04
C ALA A 135 12.78 14.52 24.30
N LYS A 136 13.74 15.20 24.92
CA LYS A 136 14.30 14.86 26.23
C LYS A 136 13.35 15.26 27.37
N GLU A 137 12.67 16.37 27.20
CA GLU A 137 11.64 16.89 28.10
C GLU A 137 10.27 16.83 27.42
N GLU A 138 9.18 16.89 28.21
CA GLU A 138 7.84 16.85 27.66
C GLU A 138 7.58 18.04 26.73
N PRO A 139 7.19 17.80 25.46
CA PRO A 139 6.93 18.89 24.51
C PRO A 139 5.72 19.73 24.93
N ASP A 140 5.85 21.04 24.78
CA ASP A 140 4.73 21.96 24.93
C ASP A 140 3.93 22.12 23.64
N TYR A 141 2.62 22.05 23.76
CA TYR A 141 1.71 22.14 22.60
C TYR A 141 1.92 23.42 21.75
N LEU A 142 2.04 24.58 22.40
CA LEU A 142 2.20 25.85 21.68
C LEU A 142 3.52 25.91 20.92
N THR A 143 4.58 25.35 21.48
CA THR A 143 5.88 25.26 20.82
C THR A 143 5.82 24.34 19.61
N CYS A 144 5.16 23.18 19.74
CA CYS A 144 4.96 22.26 18.61
C CYS A 144 4.09 22.89 17.51
N MET A 145 3.02 23.62 17.87
CA MET A 145 2.19 24.32 16.90
C MET A 145 2.94 25.44 16.18
N LYS A 146 3.79 26.20 16.88
CA LYS A 146 4.66 27.19 16.22
C LYS A 146 5.60 26.57 15.20
N LYS A 147 6.14 25.38 15.51
CA LYS A 147 6.93 24.60 14.57
C LYS A 147 6.10 24.15 13.37
N ALA A 148 4.90 23.62 13.61
CA ALA A 148 3.96 23.22 12.56
C ALA A 148 3.60 24.40 11.62
N PHE A 149 3.31 25.57 12.16
CA PHE A 149 3.06 26.80 11.35
C PHE A 149 4.25 27.18 10.47
N ARG A 150 5.46 27.01 10.94
CA ARG A 150 6.65 27.29 10.14
C ARG A 150 6.87 26.25 9.05
N THR A 151 6.71 24.99 9.38
CA THR A 151 6.94 23.86 8.48
C THR A 151 5.90 23.79 7.37
N TYR A 152 4.62 23.99 7.70
CA TYR A 152 3.49 23.86 6.77
C TYR A 152 2.82 25.20 6.43
N SER A 153 3.57 26.31 6.47
CA SER A 153 3.04 27.66 6.25
C SER A 153 2.31 27.83 4.91
N ILE A 154 2.87 27.29 3.84
CA ILE A 154 2.30 27.34 2.49
C ILE A 154 1.05 26.47 2.40
N ASP A 155 1.10 25.27 2.94
CA ASP A 155 -0.01 24.32 2.91
C ASP A 155 -1.19 24.83 3.72
N LEU A 156 -0.93 25.44 4.89
CA LEU A 156 -1.96 26.09 5.70
C LEU A 156 -2.61 27.26 4.97
N ALA A 157 -1.81 28.10 4.31
CA ALA A 157 -2.32 29.24 3.55
C ALA A 157 -3.10 28.81 2.29
N ALA A 158 -2.74 27.70 1.68
CA ALA A 158 -3.38 27.15 0.48
C ALA A 158 -4.65 26.31 0.78
N CYS A 159 -4.90 25.98 2.03
CA CYS A 159 -6.05 25.16 2.41
C CYS A 159 -7.35 25.98 2.43
N ALA A 160 -8.19 25.81 1.41
CA ALA A 160 -9.43 26.55 1.26
C ALA A 160 -10.42 26.36 2.44
N ASP A 161 -10.39 25.18 3.07
CA ASP A 161 -11.25 24.92 4.25
C ASP A 161 -10.94 25.83 5.44
N LEU A 162 -9.69 26.29 5.58
CA LEU A 162 -9.27 27.16 6.69
C LEU A 162 -9.64 28.64 6.48
N LEU A 163 -10.21 29.00 5.33
CA LEU A 163 -10.81 30.32 5.11
C LEU A 163 -12.16 30.49 5.85
N ASP A 164 -12.80 29.37 6.19
CA ASP A 164 -14.02 29.35 7.00
C ASP A 164 -13.64 29.34 8.50
N LYS A 165 -14.06 30.34 9.24
CA LYS A 165 -13.72 30.52 10.66
C LYS A 165 -14.17 29.38 11.57
N GLU A 166 -15.29 28.72 11.29
CA GLU A 166 -15.77 27.60 12.10
C GLU A 166 -14.91 26.35 11.79
N LYS A 167 -14.61 26.11 10.53
CA LYS A 167 -13.71 25.00 10.14
C LYS A 167 -12.29 25.20 10.63
N GLU A 168 -11.79 26.43 10.63
CA GLU A 168 -10.49 26.80 11.21
C GLU A 168 -10.44 26.48 12.70
N LYS A 169 -11.46 26.90 13.45
CA LYS A 169 -11.58 26.63 14.89
C LYS A 169 -11.63 25.13 15.19
N GLU A 170 -12.42 24.37 14.43
CA GLU A 170 -12.47 22.91 14.54
C GLU A 170 -11.10 22.27 14.24
N PHE A 171 -10.38 22.77 13.23
CA PHE A 171 -9.06 22.27 12.87
C PHE A 171 -8.07 22.42 14.02
N PHE A 172 -8.01 23.58 14.68
CA PHE A 172 -7.11 23.78 15.83
C PHE A 172 -7.54 22.96 17.05
N ALA A 173 -8.84 22.75 17.24
CA ALA A 173 -9.34 21.86 18.28
C ALA A 173 -8.93 20.40 17.98
N ASP A 174 -8.97 19.97 16.72
CA ASP A 174 -8.50 18.67 16.29
C ASP A 174 -6.98 18.53 16.48
N CYS A 175 -6.18 19.53 16.12
CA CYS A 175 -4.73 19.53 16.38
C CYS A 175 -4.42 19.32 17.87
N LYS A 176 -5.12 20.03 18.76
CA LYS A 176 -4.94 19.88 20.22
C LYS A 176 -5.30 18.46 20.67
N ARG A 177 -6.40 17.92 20.18
CA ARG A 177 -6.83 16.54 20.47
C ARG A 177 -5.79 15.52 20.05
N HIS A 178 -5.27 15.63 18.83
CA HIS A 178 -4.22 14.72 18.33
C HIS A 178 -2.95 14.81 19.17
N PHE A 179 -2.54 16.02 19.54
CA PHE A 179 -1.40 16.21 20.42
C PHE A 179 -1.59 15.51 21.77
N ASP A 180 -2.75 15.68 22.41
CA ASP A 180 -3.05 15.06 23.71
C ASP A 180 -3.13 13.54 23.62
N HIS A 181 -3.69 12.98 22.54
CA HIS A 181 -3.75 11.54 22.34
C HIS A 181 -2.37 10.94 22.06
N ILE A 182 -1.52 11.60 21.27
CA ILE A 182 -0.13 11.19 21.04
C ILE A 182 0.64 11.22 22.37
N ARG A 183 0.49 12.29 23.17
CA ARG A 183 1.05 12.37 24.51
C ARG A 183 0.67 11.15 25.33
N GLN A 184 -0.62 10.90 25.49
CA GLN A 184 -1.14 9.77 26.26
C GLN A 184 -0.59 8.43 25.75
N THR A 185 -0.53 8.24 24.44
CA THR A 185 0.01 7.02 23.84
C THR A 185 1.48 6.83 24.20
N VAL A 186 2.31 7.85 24.04
CA VAL A 186 3.76 7.75 24.29
C VAL A 186 4.09 7.66 25.78
N THR A 187 3.35 8.37 26.65
CA THR A 187 3.65 8.41 28.10
C THR A 187 3.01 7.27 28.87
N GLU A 188 1.85 6.77 28.48
CA GLU A 188 1.07 5.77 29.20
C GLU A 188 1.01 4.43 28.45
N THR A 189 0.51 4.43 27.20
CA THR A 189 0.24 3.20 26.44
C THR A 189 1.53 2.44 26.11
N PHE A 190 2.61 3.13 25.76
CA PHE A 190 3.90 2.49 25.48
C PHE A 190 4.43 1.67 26.64
N ARG A 191 4.15 2.09 27.88
CA ARG A 191 4.58 1.42 29.11
C ARG A 191 3.57 0.40 29.62
N ALA A 192 2.38 0.34 29.02
CA ALA A 192 1.35 -0.58 29.48
C ALA A 192 1.73 -2.05 29.22
N PRO A 193 1.31 -2.99 30.08
CA PRO A 193 1.58 -4.41 29.88
C PRO A 193 1.14 -4.91 28.51
N GLY A 194 2.03 -5.61 27.81
CA GLY A 194 1.78 -6.19 26.49
C GLY A 194 2.23 -5.34 25.30
N TYR A 195 2.49 -4.04 25.49
CA TYR A 195 3.07 -3.19 24.44
C TYR A 195 4.60 -3.14 24.54
N GLU A 196 5.14 -2.75 25.70
CA GLU A 196 6.59 -2.73 25.98
C GLU A 196 7.40 -1.97 24.93
N LEU A 197 6.93 -0.77 24.57
CA LEU A 197 7.56 0.09 23.57
C LEU A 197 8.46 1.11 24.27
N ASP A 198 9.68 1.29 23.78
CA ASP A 198 10.63 2.27 24.30
C ASP A 198 10.87 3.38 23.27
N LYS A 199 10.40 4.59 23.60
CA LYS A 199 10.60 5.75 22.73
C LYS A 199 12.08 6.12 22.53
N THR A 200 12.95 5.75 23.49
CA THR A 200 14.39 6.09 23.41
C THR A 200 15.16 5.16 22.48
N ASP A 201 14.59 3.99 22.18
CA ASP A 201 15.14 3.01 21.26
C ASP A 201 14.29 2.90 19.97
N ALA A 202 13.89 4.05 19.44
CA ALA A 202 13.06 4.16 18.26
C ALA A 202 13.82 4.74 17.08
N VAL A 203 13.38 4.36 15.89
CA VAL A 203 13.73 4.97 14.59
C VAL A 203 12.45 5.47 13.97
N LEU A 204 12.40 6.76 13.62
CA LEU A 204 11.27 7.36 12.93
C LEU A 204 11.50 7.37 11.42
N GLU A 205 10.41 7.17 10.71
CA GLU A 205 10.35 7.21 9.24
C GLU A 205 11.40 6.32 8.51
N PRO A 206 11.70 5.07 9.00
CA PRO A 206 12.59 4.20 8.26
C PRO A 206 11.97 3.81 6.91
N THR A 207 12.77 3.92 5.86
CA THR A 207 12.36 3.55 4.49
C THR A 207 12.85 2.15 4.16
N TYR A 208 11.99 1.35 3.56
CA TYR A 208 12.25 -0.03 3.15
C TYR A 208 12.05 -0.21 1.66
N ILE A 209 12.96 -0.97 1.06
CA ILE A 209 12.85 -1.51 -0.30
C ILE A 209 12.89 -3.02 -0.19
N CYS A 210 11.87 -3.69 -0.72
CA CYS A 210 11.76 -5.14 -0.73
C CYS A 210 11.68 -5.67 -2.15
N GLU A 211 12.82 -5.97 -2.74
CA GLU A 211 12.91 -6.54 -4.10
C GLU A 211 12.26 -7.92 -4.22
N ALA A 212 12.20 -8.69 -3.13
CA ALA A 212 11.54 -9.98 -3.14
C ALA A 212 10.05 -9.85 -3.48
N LEU A 213 9.38 -8.85 -2.91
CA LEU A 213 7.96 -8.57 -3.09
C LEU A 213 7.66 -7.49 -4.13
N GLY A 214 8.68 -6.76 -4.60
CA GLY A 214 8.49 -5.60 -5.47
C GLY A 214 7.71 -4.48 -4.77
N LEU A 215 8.08 -4.17 -3.53
CA LEU A 215 7.44 -3.17 -2.69
C LEU A 215 8.47 -2.19 -2.12
N GLN A 216 8.02 -0.97 -1.88
CA GLN A 216 8.74 0.03 -1.11
C GLN A 216 7.77 0.78 -0.18
N GLY A 217 8.30 1.37 0.89
CA GLY A 217 7.48 2.14 1.79
C GLY A 217 8.26 2.72 2.96
N ARG A 218 7.63 3.65 3.66
CA ARG A 218 8.18 4.32 4.83
C ARG A 218 7.22 4.13 5.99
N LEU A 219 7.73 3.55 7.08
CA LEU A 219 7.01 3.39 8.34
C LEU A 219 7.08 4.69 9.15
N ASP A 220 6.08 4.95 10.00
CA ASP A 220 6.13 6.10 10.88
C ASP A 220 7.05 5.86 12.08
N TYR A 221 7.04 4.67 12.66
CA TYR A 221 7.81 4.34 13.87
C TYR A 221 8.26 2.89 13.87
N MET A 222 9.51 2.63 14.24
CA MET A 222 10.09 1.30 14.40
C MET A 222 10.95 1.24 15.65
N GLN A 223 10.82 0.16 16.46
CA GLN A 223 11.84 -0.15 17.47
C GLN A 223 13.15 -0.54 16.79
N ARG A 224 14.27 -0.11 17.32
CA ARG A 224 15.59 -0.31 16.70
C ARG A 224 15.94 -1.79 16.51
N ASP A 225 15.47 -2.66 17.39
CA ASP A 225 15.62 -4.12 17.30
C ASP A 225 14.64 -4.78 16.32
N MET A 226 13.78 -3.98 15.64
CA MET A 226 12.72 -4.41 14.72
C MET A 226 11.67 -5.34 15.36
N SER A 227 11.60 -5.42 16.69
CA SER A 227 10.62 -6.25 17.41
C SER A 227 9.18 -5.75 17.25
N SER A 228 9.02 -4.44 17.01
CA SER A 228 7.70 -3.82 16.85
C SER A 228 7.76 -2.54 16.02
N PHE A 229 6.65 -2.24 15.36
CA PHE A 229 6.47 -1.00 14.62
C PHE A 229 5.05 -0.43 14.77
N ILE A 230 4.92 0.86 14.48
CA ILE A 230 3.65 1.57 14.49
C ILE A 230 3.48 2.30 13.17
N GLU A 231 2.30 2.14 12.57
CA GLU A 231 1.79 2.98 11.51
C GLU A 231 0.76 3.94 12.09
N MET A 232 0.86 5.22 11.79
CA MET A 232 0.00 6.24 12.34
C MET A 232 -1.06 6.72 11.35
N LYS A 233 -2.28 6.95 11.81
CA LYS A 233 -3.39 7.50 11.03
C LYS A 233 -4.09 8.60 11.82
N SER A 234 -4.25 9.78 11.20
CA SER A 234 -5.00 10.90 11.78
C SER A 234 -6.49 10.84 11.47
N GLY A 235 -6.90 9.99 10.52
CA GLY A 235 -8.29 9.83 10.11
C GLY A 235 -9.15 9.05 11.11
N LYS A 236 -10.42 8.86 10.73
CA LYS A 236 -11.35 8.02 11.47
C LYS A 236 -11.12 6.55 11.17
N ALA A 237 -11.24 5.72 12.20
CA ALA A 237 -11.46 4.29 12.06
C ALA A 237 -12.94 4.00 11.75
N ASP A 238 -13.27 2.72 11.54
CA ASP A 238 -14.67 2.31 11.39
C ASP A 238 -15.33 2.26 12.77
N GLU A 239 -16.40 3.03 12.93
CA GLU A 239 -17.16 3.11 14.17
C GLU A 239 -18.46 2.29 14.01
N TYR A 240 -18.56 1.15 14.72
CA TYR A 240 -19.76 0.33 14.74
C TYR A 240 -20.69 0.80 15.87
N SER A 241 -21.85 1.36 15.50
CA SER A 241 -22.82 1.94 16.44
C SER A 241 -23.42 0.95 17.45
N ILE A 242 -23.39 -0.36 17.18
CA ILE A 242 -24.06 -1.38 18.00
C ILE A 242 -23.29 -1.70 19.31
N ARG A 243 -21.99 -1.38 19.41
CA ARG A 243 -21.17 -1.65 20.61
C ARG A 243 -20.18 -0.56 20.96
N GLY A 244 -20.20 0.58 20.30
CA GLY A 244 -19.16 1.61 20.46
C GLY A 244 -17.76 1.11 20.12
N LYS A 245 -17.64 0.00 19.38
CA LYS A 245 -16.37 -0.62 19.02
C LYS A 245 -15.80 0.08 17.81
N VAL A 246 -14.59 0.58 17.96
CA VAL A 246 -13.81 1.16 16.88
C VAL A 246 -12.92 0.09 16.30
N GLU A 247 -12.97 -0.12 14.96
CA GLU A 247 -12.12 -1.08 14.27
C GLU A 247 -11.28 -0.39 13.19
N PRO A 248 -10.03 -0.85 12.98
CA PRO A 248 -9.21 -0.34 11.90
C PRO A 248 -9.84 -0.59 10.53
N LYS A 249 -9.72 0.39 9.63
CA LYS A 249 -10.12 0.24 8.23
C LYS A 249 -9.31 -0.84 7.53
N GLU A 250 -9.90 -1.50 6.54
CA GLU A 250 -9.28 -2.61 5.84
C GLU A 250 -7.97 -2.23 5.15
N ASN A 251 -7.92 -1.09 4.46
CA ASN A 251 -6.70 -0.57 3.85
C ASN A 251 -5.56 -0.37 4.87
N ASN A 252 -5.87 0.14 6.07
CA ASN A 252 -4.88 0.32 7.12
C ASN A 252 -4.38 -1.02 7.67
N LYS A 253 -5.27 -2.01 7.83
CA LYS A 253 -4.88 -3.40 8.19
C LYS A 253 -3.95 -4.01 7.14
N VAL A 254 -4.28 -3.83 5.86
CA VAL A 254 -3.45 -4.29 4.74
C VAL A 254 -2.07 -3.67 4.76
N GLN A 255 -1.97 -2.37 5.00
CA GLN A 255 -0.68 -1.68 5.09
C GLN A 255 0.22 -2.28 6.18
N MET A 256 -0.35 -2.60 7.34
CA MET A 256 0.35 -3.28 8.43
C MET A 256 0.89 -4.66 8.02
N LEU A 257 0.05 -5.46 7.35
CA LEU A 257 0.44 -6.79 6.87
C LEU A 257 1.57 -6.72 5.84
N LEU A 258 1.54 -5.72 4.97
CA LEU A 258 2.60 -5.51 3.98
C LEU A 258 3.94 -5.16 4.65
N TYR A 259 3.95 -4.31 5.67
CA TYR A 259 5.17 -4.04 6.41
C TYR A 259 5.71 -5.27 7.15
N GLN A 260 4.86 -6.11 7.74
CA GLN A 260 5.29 -7.39 8.32
C GLN A 260 5.94 -8.29 7.26
N ALA A 261 5.35 -8.37 6.06
CA ALA A 261 5.90 -9.15 4.95
C ALA A 261 7.24 -8.56 4.46
N VAL A 262 7.35 -7.24 4.34
CA VAL A 262 8.60 -6.56 3.96
C VAL A 262 9.69 -6.85 4.98
N LEU A 263 9.43 -6.76 6.26
CA LEU A 263 10.43 -7.07 7.30
C LEU A 263 10.88 -8.54 7.23
N GLU A 264 9.96 -9.45 6.94
CA GLU A 264 10.32 -10.86 6.77
C GLU A 264 11.22 -11.11 5.55
N TYR A 265 10.85 -10.56 4.39
CA TYR A 265 11.58 -10.85 3.16
C TYR A 265 12.83 -9.98 2.94
N SER A 266 12.91 -8.79 3.54
CA SER A 266 14.07 -7.91 3.45
C SER A 266 15.05 -8.07 4.60
N MET A 267 14.55 -8.27 5.84
CA MET A 267 15.35 -8.28 7.06
C MET A 267 15.43 -9.65 7.74
N GLY A 268 14.74 -10.66 7.21
CA GLY A 268 14.71 -12.00 7.80
C GLY A 268 13.96 -12.11 9.13
N MET A 269 13.14 -11.11 9.47
CA MET A 269 12.35 -11.11 10.68
C MET A 269 11.14 -12.04 10.54
N ASP A 270 10.94 -12.93 11.51
CA ASP A 270 9.74 -13.78 11.53
C ASP A 270 8.50 -12.91 11.81
N HIS A 271 7.59 -12.79 10.82
CA HIS A 271 6.38 -11.98 10.93
C HIS A 271 5.51 -12.32 12.16
N ARG A 272 5.60 -13.56 12.68
CA ARG A 272 4.86 -14.00 13.88
C ARG A 272 5.43 -13.40 15.16
N LYS A 273 6.68 -12.93 15.14
CA LYS A 273 7.40 -12.35 16.27
C LYS A 273 7.38 -10.83 16.25
N VAL A 274 7.18 -10.22 15.08
CA VAL A 274 7.12 -8.77 14.93
C VAL A 274 5.74 -8.27 15.34
N LYS A 275 5.70 -7.44 16.38
CA LYS A 275 4.46 -6.79 16.85
C LYS A 275 4.18 -5.57 15.97
N ALA A 276 3.05 -5.56 15.29
CA ALA A 276 2.63 -4.47 14.44
C ALA A 276 1.45 -3.74 15.05
N TYR A 277 1.51 -2.43 15.14
CA TYR A 277 0.48 -1.60 15.74
C TYR A 277 0.02 -0.50 14.80
N LEU A 278 -1.27 -0.21 14.86
CA LEU A 278 -1.90 0.91 14.19
C LEU A 278 -2.34 1.95 15.22
N LEU A 279 -1.79 3.14 15.14
CA LEU A 279 -2.15 4.28 16.00
C LEU A 279 -3.13 5.20 15.27
N TYR A 280 -4.37 5.25 15.71
CA TYR A 280 -5.27 6.31 15.33
C TYR A 280 -5.14 7.49 16.31
N THR A 281 -4.53 8.57 15.87
CA THR A 281 -4.32 9.73 16.75
C THR A 281 -5.61 10.50 17.09
N ARG A 282 -6.69 10.23 16.36
CA ARG A 282 -8.03 10.69 16.73
C ARG A 282 -8.56 10.03 18.02
N TYR A 283 -8.04 8.86 18.37
CA TYR A 283 -8.33 8.10 19.58
C TYR A 283 -7.01 7.74 20.27
N PRO A 284 -6.93 7.67 21.60
CA PRO A 284 -5.69 7.25 22.28
C PRO A 284 -5.55 5.73 22.26
N LEU A 285 -5.68 5.10 21.10
CA LEU A 285 -5.76 3.65 20.94
C LEU A 285 -4.72 3.13 19.97
N LEU A 286 -4.03 2.07 20.40
CA LEU A 286 -3.03 1.34 19.66
C LEU A 286 -3.59 -0.07 19.34
N TYR A 287 -3.85 -0.32 18.07
CA TYR A 287 -4.46 -1.57 17.60
C TYR A 287 -3.38 -2.55 17.14
N PRO A 288 -3.31 -3.75 17.71
CA PRO A 288 -2.41 -4.79 17.22
C PRO A 288 -2.93 -5.38 15.90
N ALA A 289 -2.05 -5.52 14.91
CA ALA A 289 -2.34 -6.26 13.71
C ALA A 289 -2.12 -7.77 13.95
N ARG A 290 -3.00 -8.58 13.34
CA ARG A 290 -2.87 -10.04 13.33
C ARG A 290 -2.29 -10.48 11.98
N PRO A 291 -1.16 -11.22 11.95
CA PRO A 291 -0.61 -11.74 10.72
C PRO A 291 -1.63 -12.61 9.96
N SER A 292 -1.71 -12.43 8.64
CA SER A 292 -2.54 -13.23 7.76
C SER A 292 -1.86 -13.39 6.41
N TRP A 293 -1.16 -14.50 6.21
CA TRP A 293 -0.42 -14.78 4.97
C TRP A 293 -1.34 -14.96 3.76
N ALA A 294 -2.53 -15.54 3.95
CA ALA A 294 -3.53 -15.61 2.89
C ALA A 294 -3.95 -14.20 2.41
N MET A 295 -4.12 -13.27 3.34
CA MET A 295 -4.41 -11.88 2.97
C MET A 295 -3.22 -11.22 2.26
N VAL A 296 -2.00 -11.45 2.72
CA VAL A 296 -0.79 -10.94 2.03
C VAL A 296 -0.73 -11.48 0.60
N ARG A 297 -1.01 -12.77 0.35
CA ARG A 297 -1.07 -13.33 -1.02
C ARG A 297 -2.10 -12.63 -1.90
N ARG A 298 -3.31 -12.37 -1.37
CA ARG A 298 -4.33 -11.58 -2.10
C ARG A 298 -3.85 -10.18 -2.44
N VAL A 299 -3.18 -9.53 -1.51
CA VAL A 299 -2.63 -8.18 -1.75
C VAL A 299 -1.56 -8.24 -2.84
N MET A 300 -0.72 -9.27 -2.84
CA MET A 300 0.31 -9.46 -3.86
C MET A 300 -0.29 -9.82 -5.23
N ASP A 301 -1.42 -10.51 -5.30
CA ASP A 301 -2.17 -10.67 -6.56
C ASP A 301 -2.63 -9.32 -7.12
N VAL A 302 -3.23 -8.48 -6.27
CA VAL A 302 -3.62 -7.11 -6.69
C VAL A 302 -2.41 -6.31 -7.15
N ARG A 303 -1.27 -6.38 -6.43
CA ARG A 303 0.01 -5.78 -6.84
C ARG A 303 0.43 -6.24 -8.24
N ASN A 304 0.41 -7.53 -8.50
CA ASN A 304 0.78 -8.09 -9.80
C ASN A 304 -0.14 -7.63 -10.93
N ARG A 305 -1.44 -7.54 -10.66
CA ARG A 305 -2.43 -7.04 -11.63
C ARG A 305 -2.22 -5.56 -11.95
N ILE A 306 -1.85 -4.75 -10.96
CA ILE A 306 -1.43 -3.34 -11.17
C ILE A 306 -0.21 -3.31 -12.09
N VAL A 307 0.82 -4.08 -11.77
CA VAL A 307 2.06 -4.14 -12.56
C VAL A 307 1.78 -4.62 -13.99
N ALA A 308 0.95 -5.63 -14.18
CA ALA A 308 0.56 -6.09 -15.51
C ALA A 308 -0.13 -4.99 -16.33
N ASN A 309 -1.00 -4.20 -15.72
CA ASN A 309 -1.63 -3.05 -16.38
C ASN A 309 -0.60 -1.96 -16.75
N GLU A 310 0.28 -1.61 -15.85
CA GLU A 310 1.34 -0.60 -16.07
C GLU A 310 2.28 -1.03 -17.20
N TYR A 311 2.74 -2.29 -17.19
CA TYR A 311 3.56 -2.84 -18.28
C TYR A 311 2.82 -2.91 -19.60
N GLY A 312 1.55 -3.30 -19.60
CA GLY A 312 0.71 -3.35 -20.80
C GLY A 312 0.61 -1.98 -21.48
N MET A 313 0.39 -0.92 -20.71
CA MET A 313 0.35 0.45 -21.24
C MET A 313 1.71 0.91 -21.77
N GLN A 314 2.80 0.59 -21.06
CA GLN A 314 4.16 0.98 -21.46
C GLN A 314 4.66 0.21 -22.70
N LEU A 315 4.52 -1.11 -22.72
CA LEU A 315 5.01 -1.95 -23.82
C LEU A 315 4.28 -1.67 -25.12
N ARG A 316 2.99 -1.41 -25.05
CA ARG A 316 2.21 -1.06 -26.24
C ARG A 316 2.40 0.38 -26.69
N ASN A 317 2.77 1.27 -25.75
CA ASN A 317 3.02 2.69 -25.97
C ASN A 317 1.99 3.36 -26.92
N SER A 318 0.73 2.94 -26.78
CA SER A 318 -0.37 3.38 -27.62
C SER A 318 -1.35 4.21 -26.82
N PRO A 319 -1.57 5.49 -27.20
CA PRO A 319 -2.60 6.32 -26.57
C PRO A 319 -3.99 5.67 -26.61
N HIS A 320 -4.29 4.97 -27.70
CA HIS A 320 -5.56 4.26 -27.87
C HIS A 320 -5.74 3.12 -26.85
N TYR A 321 -4.71 2.28 -26.68
CA TYR A 321 -4.74 1.20 -25.69
C TYR A 321 -4.93 1.72 -24.28
N THR A 322 -4.19 2.76 -23.90
CA THR A 322 -4.32 3.41 -22.59
C THR A 322 -5.70 4.02 -22.39
N ALA A 323 -6.24 4.67 -23.43
CA ALA A 323 -7.59 5.22 -23.43
C ALA A 323 -8.65 4.16 -23.15
N GLU A 324 -8.58 3.02 -23.83
CA GLU A 324 -9.51 1.90 -23.61
C GLU A 324 -9.43 1.39 -22.18
N ARG A 325 -8.22 1.16 -21.66
CA ARG A 325 -8.02 0.69 -20.29
C ARG A 325 -8.57 1.62 -19.23
N LEU A 326 -8.41 2.92 -19.40
CA LEU A 326 -8.93 3.91 -18.45
C LEU A 326 -10.45 4.10 -18.61
N LYS A 327 -10.99 4.04 -19.83
CA LYS A 327 -12.43 4.17 -20.08
C LYS A 327 -13.25 2.98 -19.61
N ASP A 328 -12.64 1.79 -19.51
CA ASP A 328 -13.29 0.58 -19.01
C ASP A 328 -13.49 0.60 -17.46
N ILE A 329 -12.85 1.53 -16.76
CA ILE A 329 -13.09 1.69 -15.33
C ILE A 329 -14.50 2.23 -15.12
N HIS A 330 -15.33 1.46 -14.42
CA HIS A 330 -16.70 1.84 -14.09
C HIS A 330 -16.96 1.64 -12.60
N PRO A 331 -17.75 2.52 -11.93
CA PRO A 331 -18.06 2.36 -10.53
C PRO A 331 -18.59 0.96 -10.17
N ASP A 332 -19.48 0.41 -10.99
CA ASP A 332 -20.04 -0.94 -10.76
C ASP A 332 -18.99 -2.06 -10.88
N THR A 333 -17.99 -1.90 -11.75
CA THR A 333 -16.88 -2.86 -11.86
C THR A 333 -15.99 -2.84 -10.61
N LEU A 334 -15.80 -1.66 -10.02
CA LEU A 334 -15.02 -1.50 -8.79
C LEU A 334 -15.77 -1.99 -7.56
N ASN A 335 -17.10 -2.03 -7.60
CA ASN A 335 -17.96 -2.44 -6.51
C ASN A 335 -18.13 -3.97 -6.44
N GLU A 336 -17.04 -4.67 -6.23
CA GLU A 336 -17.01 -6.14 -6.19
C GLU A 336 -17.87 -6.73 -5.06
N ARG A 337 -18.14 -5.94 -4.01
CA ARG A 337 -18.97 -6.33 -2.86
C ARG A 337 -20.44 -5.94 -3.00
N HIS A 338 -20.83 -5.39 -4.13
CA HIS A 338 -22.19 -4.96 -4.43
C HIS A 338 -22.82 -4.05 -3.37
N LEU A 339 -22.02 -3.10 -2.84
CA LEU A 339 -22.52 -2.12 -1.88
C LEU A 339 -23.65 -1.30 -2.50
N ASN A 340 -24.75 -1.16 -1.73
CA ASN A 340 -25.94 -0.42 -2.15
C ASN A 340 -26.45 0.51 -1.05
N ASN A 341 -25.56 0.96 -0.17
CA ASN A 341 -25.85 1.83 0.95
C ASN A 341 -25.75 3.32 0.57
N THR A 342 -26.12 4.18 1.50
CA THR A 342 -26.09 5.65 1.32
C THR A 342 -24.68 6.16 0.99
N LEU A 343 -23.63 5.58 1.61
CA LEU A 343 -22.25 5.97 1.36
C LEU A 343 -21.87 5.71 -0.11
N TRP A 344 -22.21 4.53 -0.64
CA TRP A 344 -21.95 4.20 -2.03
C TRP A 344 -22.70 5.12 -2.99
N LYS A 345 -24.03 5.21 -2.85
CA LYS A 345 -24.89 5.95 -3.77
C LYS A 345 -24.64 7.46 -3.78
N ARG A 346 -24.41 8.04 -2.59
CA ARG A 346 -24.36 9.50 -2.44
C ARG A 346 -22.95 10.07 -2.58
N TYR A 347 -21.93 9.29 -2.30
CA TYR A 347 -20.57 9.82 -2.23
C TYR A 347 -19.59 9.07 -3.14
N LEU A 348 -19.47 7.73 -3.02
CA LEU A 348 -18.42 6.98 -3.70
C LEU A 348 -18.71 6.82 -5.20
N TYR A 349 -19.90 6.35 -5.55
CA TYR A 349 -20.30 6.20 -6.96
C TYR A 349 -20.19 7.51 -7.75
N PRO A 350 -20.79 8.64 -7.30
CA PRO A 350 -20.69 9.90 -8.02
C PRO A 350 -19.27 10.43 -8.16
N ALA A 351 -18.41 10.24 -7.14
CA ALA A 351 -17.02 10.67 -7.19
C ALA A 351 -16.21 9.92 -8.25
N ILE A 352 -16.38 8.60 -8.33
CA ILE A 352 -15.72 7.77 -9.34
C ILE A 352 -16.27 8.09 -10.74
N ASP A 353 -17.59 8.16 -10.88
CA ASP A 353 -18.26 8.41 -12.16
C ASP A 353 -17.88 9.78 -12.72
N ALA A 354 -17.77 10.82 -11.89
CA ALA A 354 -17.35 12.15 -12.33
C ALA A 354 -15.96 12.16 -13.00
N VAL A 355 -15.00 11.38 -12.49
CA VAL A 355 -13.68 11.25 -13.13
C VAL A 355 -13.81 10.55 -14.49
N MET A 356 -14.58 9.48 -14.54
CA MET A 356 -14.78 8.70 -15.78
C MET A 356 -15.55 9.50 -16.83
N GLN A 357 -16.53 10.28 -16.44
CA GLN A 357 -17.26 11.17 -17.36
C GLN A 357 -16.34 12.23 -17.97
N ARG A 358 -15.43 12.82 -17.21
CA ARG A 358 -14.44 13.76 -17.74
C ARG A 358 -13.56 13.12 -18.80
N LEU A 359 -13.06 11.91 -18.56
CA LEU A 359 -12.23 11.17 -19.51
C LEU A 359 -13.00 10.81 -20.79
N ARG A 360 -14.28 10.44 -20.68
CA ARG A 360 -15.14 10.12 -21.81
C ARG A 360 -15.52 11.35 -22.65
N ALA A 361 -15.57 12.52 -22.02
CA ALA A 361 -15.94 13.78 -22.67
C ALA A 361 -14.79 14.45 -23.45
N LEU A 362 -13.54 13.94 -23.33
CA LEU A 362 -12.40 14.48 -24.06
C LEU A 362 -12.60 14.39 -25.57
N THR A 363 -12.32 15.47 -26.27
CA THR A 363 -12.24 15.49 -27.76
C THR A 363 -11.11 14.58 -28.27
N PRO A 364 -11.12 14.16 -29.53
CA PRO A 364 -10.05 13.32 -30.09
C PRO A 364 -8.65 13.90 -29.91
N LEU A 365 -8.49 15.22 -30.02
CA LEU A 365 -7.22 15.90 -29.83
C LEU A 365 -6.78 15.87 -28.35
N GLU A 366 -7.67 16.17 -27.44
CA GLU A 366 -7.43 16.10 -26.00
C GLU A 366 -7.11 14.68 -25.55
N GLN A 367 -7.78 13.68 -26.10
CA GLN A 367 -7.49 12.27 -25.83
C GLN A 367 -6.08 11.90 -26.29
N CYS A 368 -5.70 12.28 -27.51
CA CYS A 368 -4.36 12.02 -28.03
C CYS A 368 -3.28 12.66 -27.15
N TYR A 369 -3.46 13.93 -26.79
CA TYR A 369 -2.54 14.66 -25.92
C TYR A 369 -2.44 14.03 -24.51
N PHE A 370 -3.59 13.84 -23.87
CA PHE A 370 -3.66 13.34 -22.48
C PHE A 370 -3.05 11.94 -22.37
N TYR A 371 -3.46 10.99 -23.20
CA TYR A 371 -2.99 9.62 -23.09
C TYR A 371 -1.53 9.45 -23.54
N THR A 372 -1.05 10.25 -24.49
CA THR A 372 0.38 10.27 -24.85
C THR A 372 1.22 10.78 -23.69
N LEU A 373 0.80 11.88 -23.04
CA LEU A 373 1.49 12.44 -21.90
C LEU A 373 1.41 11.51 -20.69
N TYR A 374 0.27 10.88 -20.46
CA TYR A 374 0.11 9.89 -19.40
C TYR A 374 1.08 8.71 -19.55
N ASN A 375 1.20 8.14 -20.76
CA ASN A 375 2.15 7.08 -21.07
C ASN A 375 3.60 7.53 -20.85
N PHE A 376 3.93 8.74 -21.29
CA PHE A 376 5.26 9.31 -21.10
C PHE A 376 5.60 9.45 -19.61
N ILE A 377 4.71 10.06 -18.83
CA ILE A 377 4.92 10.26 -17.38
C ILE A 377 5.07 8.92 -16.65
N THR A 378 4.21 7.96 -16.95
CA THR A 378 4.27 6.61 -16.33
C THR A 378 5.60 5.92 -16.62
N LYS A 379 6.13 6.09 -17.83
CA LYS A 379 7.44 5.53 -18.24
C LYS A 379 8.60 6.22 -17.52
N GLU A 380 8.56 7.55 -17.40
CA GLU A 380 9.62 8.32 -16.75
C GLU A 380 9.66 8.10 -15.23
N LEU A 381 8.53 8.06 -14.55
CA LEU A 381 8.44 7.72 -13.13
C LEU A 381 9.10 6.37 -12.84
N ARG A 382 8.85 5.37 -13.69
CA ARG A 382 9.51 4.07 -13.57
C ARG A 382 11.02 4.15 -13.76
N SER A 383 11.51 5.04 -14.63
CA SER A 383 12.95 5.24 -14.86
C SER A 383 13.63 5.84 -13.64
N GLU A 384 12.96 6.74 -12.93
CA GLU A 384 13.46 7.35 -11.68
C GLU A 384 13.50 6.33 -10.54
N GLU A 385 12.46 5.54 -10.34
CA GLU A 385 12.43 4.49 -9.31
C GLU A 385 13.59 3.49 -9.49
N ARG A 386 13.95 3.17 -10.73
CA ARG A 386 15.13 2.33 -11.04
C ARG A 386 16.46 3.00 -10.71
N ARG A 387 16.55 4.33 -10.76
CA ARG A 387 17.77 5.05 -10.42
C ARG A 387 17.97 5.12 -8.91
N VAL A 388 16.91 5.43 -8.16
CA VAL A 388 16.95 5.50 -6.68
C VAL A 388 17.30 4.16 -6.05
N GLY A 389 16.89 3.03 -6.64
CA GLY A 389 17.24 1.70 -6.16
C GLY A 389 18.66 1.23 -6.52
N LYS A 390 19.47 2.04 -7.22
CA LYS A 390 20.86 1.73 -7.61
C LYS A 390 21.90 2.61 -6.93
N GLU A 391 21.49 3.64 -6.21
CA GLU A 391 22.31 4.45 -5.32
C GLU A 391 22.15 4.02 -3.86
#